data_15d6fd58c2089be2905e79977a820495
#
_entry.id   15d6fd58c2089be2905e79977a820495
#
_cell.length_a   1.000
_cell.length_b   1.000
_cell.length_c   1.000
_cell.angle_alpha   90.00
_cell.angle_beta   90.00
_cell.angle_gamma   90.00
#
_symmetry.space_group_name_H-M   'P 1'
#
loop_
_entity.id
_entity.type
_entity.pdbx_description
1 polymer ?
#
loop_
_entity_poly.entity_id
_entity_poly.type
_entity_poly.pdbx_seq_one_letter_code
_entity_poly.pdbx_strand_id
1 'polypeptide(L)'
;MKQESSAEEIEQLRQALAHAHERASQAEAKILEVEAKATEVETQIWRAETRASQAEAKVLEATAKIQDLEFIQLDLEHQIQVLKRCLFGSRSEKISPDELEALITEAAQEATDEILKAKRPDQPPAEAEEEQPETSESLPRGQRKARPHGRNRLPEHLPRRRIEHPIDPAQTRCPHCPGNPLLVKIGEDIREKLAKLPVQYEVQQHVYPKCVCKKCHRGVVMPEAPDDSLKADITVVADVVVQKYGEHKPLYRQQQAFDRIGIPLTRQTLCDWVGWCSDQLEPVVRAMADHIRLQPLIQSDETPVRMQLRNGQMQTARLWAYGLPWAEVVFDFRTDRSQHGPAEFLAGAQAQHIQADGGSSYTPVLSRLSMSHIACMAHIRRKIYEAREDAPAPSKQLLAAIQGLYRIEAQAKVDKIGLPALLELRSKESRPIFENVGKLLKSFEKMRPPKTPFGKAISYAQNQWKAMERYLGVPEAEIDNNSIEHALRGVVMGRRNWLHVGGEVGGERAANLFSLTISCHRLKVEPYAYLCDIVPRLSSHPQREIWKLTPRGWRDSRAQAAAEAATPTGTG
;
A
#
# COMPACT_ATOMS: atom_id res chain seq x y z
N MET A 1 5.57 -78.00 -42.52
CA MET A 1 4.30 -77.19 -42.50
C MET A 1 4.01 -76.45 -41.17
N LYS A 2 4.15 -77.03 -39.94
CA LYS A 2 3.89 -76.24 -38.71
C LYS A 2 5.03 -75.26 -38.30
N GLN A 3 6.27 -75.49 -38.70
CA GLN A 3 7.40 -74.58 -38.37
C GLN A 3 7.56 -73.41 -39.32
N GLU A 4 7.16 -73.51 -40.57
CA GLU A 4 7.16 -72.45 -41.52
C GLU A 4 6.10 -71.36 -41.23
N SER A 5 4.90 -71.76 -40.77
CA SER A 5 3.82 -70.91 -40.34
C SER A 5 4.20 -69.99 -39.14
N SER A 6 5.02 -70.54 -38.22
CA SER A 6 5.49 -69.77 -37.04
C SER A 6 6.58 -68.73 -37.38
N ALA A 7 7.39 -68.97 -38.42
CA ALA A 7 8.43 -68.01 -38.83
C ALA A 7 7.84 -66.81 -39.58
N GLU A 8 6.81 -67.05 -40.42
CA GLU A 8 6.07 -65.94 -41.10
C GLU A 8 5.30 -65.06 -40.12
N GLU A 9 4.70 -65.65 -39.10
CA GLU A 9 3.95 -64.91 -38.05
C GLU A 9 4.90 -64.03 -37.22
N ILE A 10 6.10 -64.53 -36.89
CA ILE A 10 7.13 -63.77 -36.17
C ILE A 10 7.63 -62.59 -37.07
N GLU A 11 7.81 -62.81 -38.36
CA GLU A 11 8.25 -61.75 -39.26
C GLU A 11 7.17 -60.67 -39.45
N GLN A 12 5.89 -61.02 -39.53
CA GLN A 12 4.76 -60.07 -39.56
C GLN A 12 4.67 -59.26 -38.28
N LEU A 13 4.89 -59.89 -37.11
CA LEU A 13 4.93 -59.18 -35.81
C LEU A 13 6.11 -58.22 -35.71
N ARG A 14 7.29 -58.55 -36.25
CA ARG A 14 8.45 -57.68 -36.31
C ARG A 14 8.20 -56.47 -37.22
N GLN A 15 7.58 -56.63 -38.36
CA GLN A 15 7.20 -55.56 -39.25
C GLN A 15 6.14 -54.64 -38.63
N ALA A 16 5.14 -55.22 -37.96
CA ALA A 16 4.12 -54.45 -37.22
C ALA A 16 4.73 -53.65 -36.07
N LEU A 17 5.70 -54.21 -35.34
CA LEU A 17 6.43 -53.54 -34.26
C LEU A 17 7.30 -52.40 -34.81
N ALA A 18 7.99 -52.60 -35.96
CA ALA A 18 8.77 -51.53 -36.60
C ALA A 18 7.90 -50.36 -37.06
N HIS A 19 6.74 -50.64 -37.66
CA HIS A 19 5.76 -49.60 -38.00
C HIS A 19 5.13 -48.88 -36.79
N ALA A 20 4.96 -49.61 -35.68
CA ALA A 20 4.50 -49.00 -34.44
C ALA A 20 5.54 -48.03 -33.83
N HIS A 21 6.83 -48.42 -33.81
CA HIS A 21 7.94 -47.60 -33.38
C HIS A 21 8.11 -46.35 -34.26
N GLU A 22 7.99 -46.48 -35.59
CA GLU A 22 8.06 -45.33 -36.47
C GLU A 22 6.93 -44.34 -36.24
N ARG A 23 5.70 -44.81 -36.04
CA ARG A 23 4.54 -43.95 -35.67
C ARG A 23 4.71 -43.31 -34.32
N ALA A 24 5.28 -44.00 -33.34
CA ALA A 24 5.58 -43.44 -32.01
C ALA A 24 6.61 -42.30 -32.11
N SER A 25 7.70 -42.54 -32.86
CA SER A 25 8.72 -41.49 -33.08
C SER A 25 8.18 -40.26 -33.82
N GLN A 26 7.31 -40.47 -34.82
CA GLN A 26 6.64 -39.35 -35.51
C GLN A 26 5.66 -38.58 -34.60
N ALA A 27 5.00 -39.30 -33.68
CA ALA A 27 4.12 -38.66 -32.68
C ALA A 27 4.91 -37.87 -31.65
N GLU A 28 6.04 -38.40 -31.16
CA GLU A 28 6.95 -37.69 -30.25
C GLU A 28 7.53 -36.41 -30.91
N ALA A 29 7.93 -36.46 -32.17
CA ALA A 29 8.39 -35.28 -32.87
C ALA A 29 7.31 -34.18 -33.02
N LYS A 30 6.05 -34.59 -33.27
CA LYS A 30 4.92 -33.65 -33.30
C LYS A 30 4.61 -33.06 -31.91
N ILE A 31 4.74 -33.82 -30.85
CA ILE A 31 4.56 -33.32 -29.47
C ILE A 31 5.60 -32.24 -29.17
N LEU A 32 6.88 -32.49 -29.49
CA LEU A 32 7.95 -31.50 -29.30
C LEU A 32 7.72 -30.23 -30.12
N GLU A 33 7.21 -30.33 -31.37
CA GLU A 33 6.88 -29.16 -32.17
C GLU A 33 5.71 -28.34 -31.56
N VAL A 34 4.70 -29.02 -31.03
CA VAL A 34 3.56 -28.34 -30.36
C VAL A 34 4.01 -27.69 -29.06
N GLU A 35 4.85 -28.35 -28.27
CA GLU A 35 5.41 -27.79 -27.04
C GLU A 35 6.28 -26.54 -27.33
N ALA A 36 7.09 -26.59 -28.38
CA ALA A 36 7.89 -25.41 -28.80
C ALA A 36 7.00 -24.24 -29.22
N LYS A 37 5.92 -24.50 -29.98
CA LYS A 37 4.94 -23.44 -30.32
C LYS A 37 4.18 -22.92 -29.11
N ALA A 38 3.83 -23.78 -28.17
CA ALA A 38 3.16 -23.36 -26.94
C ALA A 38 4.05 -22.43 -26.09
N THR A 39 5.33 -22.75 -25.95
CA THR A 39 6.30 -21.89 -25.23
C THR A 39 6.53 -20.56 -25.94
N GLU A 40 6.50 -20.52 -27.27
CA GLU A 40 6.60 -19.27 -28.02
C GLU A 40 5.36 -18.37 -27.80
N VAL A 41 4.16 -18.95 -27.84
CA VAL A 41 2.91 -18.23 -27.55
C VAL A 41 2.86 -17.73 -26.11
N GLU A 42 3.26 -18.53 -25.14
CA GLU A 42 3.37 -18.10 -23.74
C GLU A 42 4.32 -16.91 -23.56
N THR A 43 5.45 -16.93 -24.28
CA THR A 43 6.40 -15.82 -24.28
C THR A 43 5.80 -14.54 -24.88
N GLN A 44 5.01 -14.67 -25.94
CA GLN A 44 4.32 -13.52 -26.57
C GLN A 44 3.24 -12.96 -25.66
N ILE A 45 2.45 -13.81 -25.00
CA ILE A 45 1.44 -13.41 -24.02
C ILE A 45 2.11 -12.66 -22.87
N TRP A 46 3.17 -13.21 -22.30
CA TRP A 46 3.90 -12.57 -21.20
C TRP A 46 4.45 -11.18 -21.60
N ARG A 47 4.99 -11.03 -22.82
CA ARG A 47 5.46 -9.73 -23.33
C ARG A 47 4.31 -8.74 -23.54
N ALA A 48 3.15 -9.20 -23.97
CA ALA A 48 1.97 -8.36 -24.14
C ALA A 48 1.41 -7.89 -22.80
N GLU A 49 1.31 -8.78 -21.81
CA GLU A 49 0.88 -8.45 -20.46
C GLU A 49 1.84 -7.47 -19.75
N THR A 50 3.15 -7.65 -19.96
CA THR A 50 4.16 -6.73 -19.43
C THR A 50 4.01 -5.32 -20.02
N ARG A 51 3.78 -5.21 -21.34
CA ARG A 51 3.54 -3.91 -21.99
C ARG A 51 2.23 -3.28 -21.54
N ALA A 52 1.16 -4.07 -21.37
CA ALA A 52 -0.12 -3.58 -20.86
C ALA A 52 0.02 -3.03 -19.44
N SER A 53 0.71 -3.76 -18.57
CA SER A 53 0.98 -3.30 -17.19
C SER A 53 1.83 -2.02 -17.13
N GLN A 54 2.83 -1.90 -18.01
CA GLN A 54 3.63 -0.66 -18.12
C GLN A 54 2.80 0.52 -18.64
N ALA A 55 1.90 0.26 -19.60
CA ALA A 55 1.00 1.30 -20.11
C ALA A 55 0.00 1.75 -19.04
N GLU A 56 -0.59 0.81 -18.28
CA GLU A 56 -1.47 1.12 -17.16
C GLU A 56 -0.76 1.94 -16.07
N ALA A 57 0.49 1.60 -15.75
CA ALA A 57 1.29 2.38 -14.79
C ALA A 57 1.54 3.82 -15.26
N LYS A 58 1.84 4.02 -16.56
CA LYS A 58 2.00 5.35 -17.15
C LYS A 58 0.69 6.15 -17.17
N VAL A 59 -0.43 5.50 -17.44
CA VAL A 59 -1.75 6.14 -17.37
C VAL A 59 -2.07 6.56 -15.94
N LEU A 60 -1.76 5.72 -14.95
CA LEU A 60 -1.96 6.05 -13.53
C LEU A 60 -1.10 7.23 -13.09
N GLU A 61 0.17 7.26 -13.52
CA GLU A 61 1.09 8.38 -13.23
C GLU A 61 0.63 9.67 -13.92
N ALA A 62 0.20 9.59 -15.18
CA ALA A 62 -0.33 10.74 -15.91
C ALA A 62 -1.62 11.27 -15.28
N THR A 63 -2.50 10.37 -14.81
CA THR A 63 -3.73 10.75 -14.13
C THR A 63 -3.43 11.45 -12.78
N ALA A 64 -2.44 10.97 -12.04
CA ALA A 64 -2.00 11.64 -10.81
C ALA A 64 -1.44 13.04 -11.09
N LYS A 65 -0.60 13.17 -12.13
CA LYS A 65 -0.06 14.48 -12.54
C LYS A 65 -1.15 15.46 -13.02
N ILE A 66 -2.17 14.97 -13.70
CA ILE A 66 -3.32 15.78 -14.10
C ILE A 66 -4.07 16.28 -12.87
N GLN A 67 -4.30 15.41 -11.88
CA GLN A 67 -4.95 15.80 -10.63
C GLN A 67 -4.14 16.85 -9.86
N ASP A 68 -2.82 16.73 -9.82
CA ASP A 68 -1.94 17.71 -9.18
C ASP A 68 -1.98 19.07 -9.91
N LEU A 69 -2.00 19.05 -11.24
CA LEU A 69 -2.09 20.26 -12.05
C LEU A 69 -3.45 20.96 -11.94
N GLU A 70 -4.54 20.17 -11.93
CA GLU A 70 -5.88 20.69 -11.68
C GLU A 70 -5.98 21.34 -10.28
N PHE A 71 -5.30 20.75 -9.30
CA PHE A 71 -5.19 21.30 -7.95
C PHE A 71 -4.47 22.65 -7.94
N ILE A 72 -3.32 22.75 -8.62
CA ILE A 72 -2.54 23.98 -8.73
C ILE A 72 -3.35 25.06 -9.46
N GLN A 73 -4.05 24.72 -10.52
CA GLN A 73 -4.90 25.66 -11.26
C GLN A 73 -6.02 26.23 -10.38
N LEU A 74 -6.71 25.37 -9.61
CA LEU A 74 -7.75 25.80 -8.68
C LEU A 74 -7.21 26.70 -7.56
N ASP A 75 -5.99 26.44 -7.10
CA ASP A 75 -5.33 27.25 -6.08
C ASP A 75 -4.95 28.65 -6.62
N LEU A 76 -4.40 28.71 -7.83
CA LEU A 76 -4.10 29.96 -8.51
C LEU A 76 -5.36 30.80 -8.79
N GLU A 77 -6.44 30.17 -9.27
CA GLU A 77 -7.73 30.86 -9.49
C GLU A 77 -8.29 31.43 -8.17
N HIS A 78 -8.11 30.71 -7.05
CA HIS A 78 -8.51 31.23 -5.74
C HIS A 78 -7.64 32.39 -5.24
N GLN A 79 -6.32 32.29 -5.41
CA GLN A 79 -5.39 33.39 -5.07
C GLN A 79 -5.70 34.67 -5.87
N ILE A 80 -6.05 34.53 -7.15
CA ILE A 80 -6.51 35.60 -7.99
C ILE A 80 -7.80 36.24 -7.45
N GLN A 81 -8.77 35.41 -6.99
CA GLN A 81 -10.00 35.96 -6.39
C GLN A 81 -9.75 36.66 -5.05
N VAL A 82 -8.84 36.13 -4.22
CA VAL A 82 -8.43 36.77 -2.96
C VAL A 82 -7.72 38.10 -3.25
N LEU A 83 -6.81 38.16 -4.22
CA LEU A 83 -6.14 39.36 -4.66
C LEU A 83 -7.14 40.37 -5.24
N LYS A 84 -8.13 39.95 -6.05
CA LYS A 84 -9.23 40.79 -6.52
C LYS A 84 -10.00 41.42 -5.34
N ARG A 85 -10.31 40.70 -4.28
CA ARG A 85 -11.00 41.22 -3.08
C ARG A 85 -10.12 42.17 -2.27
N CYS A 86 -8.82 41.89 -2.14
CA CYS A 86 -7.89 42.72 -1.40
C CYS A 86 -7.59 44.04 -2.15
N LEU A 87 -7.53 44.01 -3.48
CA LEU A 87 -7.24 45.17 -4.31
C LEU A 87 -8.50 46.02 -4.62
N PHE A 88 -9.70 45.41 -4.64
CA PHE A 88 -10.95 46.05 -5.08
C PHE A 88 -12.09 45.99 -4.05
N GLY A 89 -11.79 45.68 -2.79
CA GLY A 89 -12.71 45.93 -1.69
C GLY A 89 -13.03 47.46 -1.65
N SER A 90 -14.24 47.83 -1.38
CA SER A 90 -15.01 49.07 -1.55
C SER A 90 -14.31 50.47 -1.36
N ARG A 91 -13.01 50.61 -1.56
CA ARG A 91 -12.24 51.84 -1.37
C ARG A 91 -11.16 52.13 -2.42
N SER A 92 -11.16 51.54 -3.60
CA SER A 92 -10.17 51.83 -4.66
C SER A 92 -10.85 52.19 -5.98
N GLU A 93 -11.02 53.46 -6.23
CA GLU A 93 -11.45 54.03 -7.52
C GLU A 93 -10.22 54.29 -8.39
N LYS A 94 -9.81 53.36 -9.27
CA LYS A 94 -8.88 53.78 -10.38
C LYS A 94 -8.68 52.79 -11.53
N ILE A 95 -9.23 51.60 -11.52
CA ILE A 95 -9.14 50.68 -12.68
C ILE A 95 -10.51 50.06 -12.91
N SER A 96 -11.01 50.07 -14.16
CA SER A 96 -12.31 49.45 -14.48
C SER A 96 -12.26 47.91 -14.36
N PRO A 97 -13.38 47.24 -14.02
CA PRO A 97 -13.43 45.79 -13.93
C PRO A 97 -13.00 45.08 -15.22
N ASP A 98 -13.29 45.65 -16.37
CA ASP A 98 -13.00 45.08 -17.70
C ASP A 98 -11.50 45.18 -18.05
N GLU A 99 -10.81 46.29 -17.69
CA GLU A 99 -9.35 46.42 -17.86
C GLU A 99 -8.58 45.45 -16.96
N LEU A 100 -9.10 45.17 -15.77
CA LEU A 100 -8.49 44.22 -14.87
C LEU A 100 -8.66 42.78 -15.35
N GLU A 101 -9.84 42.45 -15.90
CA GLU A 101 -10.12 41.12 -16.43
C GLU A 101 -9.25 40.83 -17.66
N ALA A 102 -8.97 41.85 -18.49
CA ALA A 102 -8.04 41.75 -19.60
C ALA A 102 -6.59 41.49 -19.11
N LEU A 103 -6.09 42.27 -18.13
CA LEU A 103 -4.75 42.08 -17.54
C LEU A 103 -4.56 40.72 -16.86
N ILE A 104 -5.59 40.21 -16.19
CA ILE A 104 -5.54 38.88 -15.53
C ILE A 104 -5.59 37.77 -16.57
N THR A 105 -6.35 37.95 -17.67
CA THR A 105 -6.44 36.96 -18.75
C THR A 105 -5.10 36.86 -19.50
N GLU A 106 -4.44 38.01 -19.73
CA GLU A 106 -3.11 38.08 -20.36
C GLU A 106 -2.04 37.43 -19.48
N ALA A 107 -1.98 37.72 -18.19
CA ALA A 107 -1.05 37.10 -17.24
C ALA A 107 -1.29 35.56 -17.06
N ALA A 108 -2.56 35.11 -17.13
CA ALA A 108 -2.89 33.69 -17.07
C ALA A 108 -2.52 32.98 -18.38
N GLN A 109 -2.62 33.63 -19.53
CA GLN A 109 -2.18 33.08 -20.81
C GLN A 109 -0.65 33.00 -20.89
N GLU A 110 0.09 34.02 -20.45
CA GLU A 110 1.56 33.97 -20.37
C GLU A 110 2.05 32.84 -19.45
N ALA A 111 1.46 32.66 -18.27
CA ALA A 111 1.81 31.57 -17.37
C ALA A 111 1.48 30.18 -17.97
N THR A 112 0.39 30.08 -18.73
CA THR A 112 0.02 28.84 -19.42
C THR A 112 0.97 28.54 -20.58
N ASP A 113 1.40 29.55 -21.31
CA ASP A 113 2.36 29.41 -22.40
C ASP A 113 3.77 29.08 -21.90
N GLU A 114 4.20 29.60 -20.75
CA GLU A 114 5.46 29.20 -20.10
C GLU A 114 5.42 27.72 -19.65
N ILE A 115 4.31 27.26 -19.08
CA ILE A 115 4.12 25.87 -18.69
C ILE A 115 4.09 24.93 -19.92
N LEU A 116 3.48 25.38 -21.03
CA LEU A 116 3.44 24.62 -22.28
C LEU A 116 4.81 24.58 -22.99
N LYS A 117 5.59 25.65 -22.91
CA LYS A 117 6.99 25.71 -23.42
C LYS A 117 7.92 24.81 -22.62
N ALA A 118 7.73 24.71 -21.30
CA ALA A 118 8.49 23.80 -20.42
C ALA A 118 8.16 22.31 -20.63
N LYS A 119 7.09 21.98 -21.37
CA LYS A 119 6.57 20.61 -21.57
C LYS A 119 6.80 20.01 -22.95
N ARG A 120 7.61 20.62 -23.85
CA ARG A 120 7.97 19.99 -25.11
C ARG A 120 9.15 19.03 -24.88
N PRO A 121 9.00 17.71 -25.08
CA PRO A 121 10.14 16.80 -25.08
C PRO A 121 10.88 16.90 -26.41
N ASP A 122 12.19 17.11 -26.29
CA ASP A 122 13.27 16.81 -27.24
C ASP A 122 13.08 17.02 -28.75
N GLN A 123 13.55 18.16 -29.20
CA GLN A 123 14.29 18.26 -30.45
C GLN A 123 15.75 18.64 -30.16
N PRO A 124 16.73 18.07 -30.89
CA PRO A 124 18.15 18.33 -30.62
C PRO A 124 18.52 19.79 -30.90
N PRO A 125 19.48 20.34 -30.14
CA PRO A 125 19.81 21.76 -30.23
C PRO A 125 20.50 22.10 -31.56
N ALA A 126 19.98 23.12 -32.22
CA ALA A 126 20.72 23.86 -33.25
C ALA A 126 21.75 24.75 -32.52
N GLU A 127 22.93 24.79 -33.12
CA GLU A 127 24.10 25.53 -32.63
C GLU A 127 23.74 27.01 -32.33
N ALA A 128 24.03 27.46 -31.11
CA ALA A 128 23.84 28.85 -30.69
C ALA A 128 25.19 29.58 -30.73
N GLU A 129 25.21 30.67 -31.48
CA GLU A 129 26.29 31.65 -31.50
C GLU A 129 26.43 32.33 -30.14
N GLU A 130 27.66 32.58 -29.73
CA GLU A 130 28.04 33.24 -28.50
C GLU A 130 27.67 34.76 -28.54
N GLU A 131 26.82 35.23 -27.62
CA GLU A 131 26.75 36.63 -27.25
C GLU A 131 27.09 36.83 -25.76
N GLN A 132 27.95 37.82 -25.49
CA GLN A 132 28.54 38.19 -24.21
C GLN A 132 27.52 38.90 -23.29
N PRO A 133 27.65 38.84 -21.97
CA PRO A 133 26.65 39.35 -21.06
C PRO A 133 26.85 40.82 -20.70
N GLU A 134 25.79 41.62 -20.85
CA GLU A 134 25.69 42.93 -20.20
C GLU A 134 25.26 42.82 -18.74
N THR A 135 25.98 43.52 -17.89
CA THR A 135 25.78 43.64 -16.45
C THR A 135 24.55 44.43 -16.07
N SER A 136 23.63 43.86 -15.31
CA SER A 136 22.66 44.64 -14.54
C SER A 136 22.61 44.18 -13.08
N GLU A 137 22.77 45.13 -12.17
CA GLU A 137 22.76 44.98 -10.73
C GLU A 137 21.43 44.41 -10.21
N SER A 138 21.49 43.32 -9.44
CA SER A 138 20.32 42.72 -8.81
C SER A 138 20.33 42.90 -7.28
N LEU A 139 19.22 43.36 -6.75
CA LEU A 139 18.89 43.45 -5.31
C LEU A 139 18.90 42.10 -4.61
N PRO A 140 19.22 42.02 -3.32
CA PRO A 140 19.46 40.75 -2.63
C PRO A 140 18.16 39.97 -2.38
N ARG A 141 18.06 38.80 -3.01
CA ARG A 141 17.03 37.80 -2.72
C ARG A 141 17.40 37.01 -1.45
N GLY A 142 16.46 36.95 -0.51
CA GLY A 142 16.56 36.15 0.70
C GLY A 142 16.92 34.70 0.42
N GLN A 143 17.85 34.18 1.21
CA GLN A 143 18.42 32.84 1.09
C GLN A 143 17.35 31.75 1.25
N ARG A 144 16.87 31.19 0.14
CA ARG A 144 16.26 29.86 0.15
C ARG A 144 17.40 28.85 0.27
N LYS A 145 17.46 28.12 1.39
CA LYS A 145 18.38 26.99 1.54
C LYS A 145 18.15 26.01 0.38
N ALA A 146 19.10 25.95 -0.54
CA ALA A 146 19.11 24.95 -1.61
C ALA A 146 19.13 23.56 -0.98
N ARG A 147 18.17 22.71 -1.34
CA ARG A 147 18.24 21.27 -1.02
C ARG A 147 19.45 20.72 -1.80
N PRO A 148 20.37 20.02 -1.16
CA PRO A 148 21.53 19.46 -1.85
C PRO A 148 21.06 18.45 -2.90
N HIS A 149 21.30 18.71 -4.18
CA HIS A 149 21.16 17.76 -5.29
C HIS A 149 22.34 16.78 -5.27
N GLY A 150 22.48 15.99 -4.17
CA GLY A 150 23.45 14.92 -4.06
C GLY A 150 22.72 13.58 -3.98
N ARG A 151 23.30 12.51 -4.55
CA ARG A 151 22.83 11.13 -4.30
C ARG A 151 22.81 10.93 -2.79
N ASN A 152 21.68 10.44 -2.25
CA ASN A 152 21.57 10.11 -0.84
C ASN A 152 22.72 9.16 -0.46
N ARG A 153 23.39 9.44 0.66
CA ARG A 153 24.42 8.54 1.19
C ARG A 153 23.80 7.19 1.49
N LEU A 154 24.53 6.12 1.20
CA LEU A 154 24.08 4.77 1.54
C LEU A 154 24.04 4.62 3.08
N PRO A 155 23.04 3.88 3.62
CA PRO A 155 22.84 3.74 5.07
C PRO A 155 24.09 3.23 5.79
N GLU A 156 24.43 3.84 6.92
CA GLU A 156 25.67 3.55 7.67
C GLU A 156 25.67 2.16 8.32
N HIS A 157 24.48 1.63 8.66
CA HIS A 157 24.33 0.31 9.29
C HIS A 157 24.62 -0.87 8.35
N LEU A 158 24.72 -0.66 7.03
CA LEU A 158 25.04 -1.72 6.09
C LEU A 158 26.54 -2.06 6.13
N PRO A 159 26.94 -3.34 6.10
CA PRO A 159 28.33 -3.73 6.07
C PRO A 159 29.03 -3.23 4.80
N ARG A 160 30.25 -2.70 4.94
CA ARG A 160 31.08 -2.23 3.83
C ARG A 160 32.11 -3.28 3.49
N ARG A 161 32.00 -3.84 2.29
CA ARG A 161 33.02 -4.72 1.74
C ARG A 161 33.97 -3.90 0.84
N ARG A 162 35.23 -3.80 1.22
CA ARG A 162 36.27 -3.14 0.43
C ARG A 162 36.64 -4.00 -0.76
N ILE A 163 36.60 -3.45 -1.96
CA ILE A 163 37.06 -4.07 -3.22
C ILE A 163 38.17 -3.18 -3.75
N GLU A 164 39.39 -3.69 -3.77
CA GLU A 164 40.54 -2.96 -4.27
C GLU A 164 40.71 -3.18 -5.76
N HIS A 165 40.93 -2.09 -6.49
CA HIS A 165 41.24 -2.10 -7.92
C HIS A 165 42.70 -1.72 -8.07
N PRO A 166 43.61 -2.70 -8.31
CA PRO A 166 45.01 -2.41 -8.50
C PRO A 166 45.23 -1.59 -9.77
N ILE A 167 46.21 -0.70 -9.72
CA ILE A 167 46.69 0.01 -10.91
C ILE A 167 47.41 -1.00 -11.82
N ASP A 168 47.20 -0.89 -13.12
CA ASP A 168 47.88 -1.72 -14.10
C ASP A 168 49.38 -1.65 -13.89
N PRO A 169 50.09 -2.79 -13.77
CA PRO A 169 51.57 -2.82 -13.61
C PRO A 169 52.29 -1.96 -14.64
N ALA A 170 51.77 -1.84 -15.87
CA ALA A 170 52.34 -0.97 -16.90
C ALA A 170 52.24 0.53 -16.58
N GLN A 171 51.28 0.94 -15.72
CA GLN A 171 51.03 2.32 -15.33
C GLN A 171 51.59 2.70 -13.95
N THR A 172 52.30 1.80 -13.29
CA THR A 172 52.90 2.06 -11.95
C THR A 172 54.15 2.91 -11.99
N ARG A 173 54.63 3.27 -13.17
CA ARG A 173 55.87 4.06 -13.36
C ARG A 173 55.57 5.43 -13.94
N CYS A 174 56.33 6.45 -13.52
CA CYS A 174 56.16 7.82 -14.00
C CYS A 174 56.56 7.93 -15.48
N PRO A 175 55.71 8.34 -16.41
CA PRO A 175 56.06 8.51 -17.81
C PRO A 175 56.84 9.80 -18.11
N HIS A 176 56.91 10.72 -17.13
CA HIS A 176 57.48 12.07 -17.33
C HIS A 176 58.89 12.24 -16.76
N CYS A 177 59.36 11.29 -15.93
CA CYS A 177 60.68 11.41 -15.29
C CYS A 177 61.70 10.50 -15.93
N PRO A 178 62.98 10.96 -16.11
CA PRO A 178 64.06 10.09 -16.54
C PRO A 178 64.28 8.94 -15.55
N GLY A 179 64.35 7.71 -16.06
CA GLY A 179 64.51 6.50 -15.23
C GLY A 179 63.18 5.88 -14.75
N ASN A 180 62.04 6.43 -15.15
CA ASN A 180 60.70 5.90 -14.86
C ASN A 180 60.49 5.41 -13.41
N PRO A 181 60.68 6.29 -12.38
CA PRO A 181 60.55 5.90 -10.97
C PRO A 181 59.14 5.40 -10.68
N LEU A 182 58.98 4.52 -9.67
CA LEU A 182 57.68 4.02 -9.22
C LEU A 182 56.82 5.16 -8.69
N LEU A 183 55.53 5.15 -9.04
CA LEU A 183 54.56 6.08 -8.51
C LEU A 183 54.25 5.77 -7.04
N VAL A 184 54.08 6.80 -6.22
CA VAL A 184 53.70 6.69 -4.81
C VAL A 184 52.23 6.98 -4.65
N LYS A 185 51.52 6.17 -3.88
CA LYS A 185 50.10 6.37 -3.56
C LYS A 185 49.91 7.64 -2.72
N ILE A 186 49.13 8.58 -3.21
CA ILE A 186 48.86 9.88 -2.54
C ILE A 186 47.45 9.98 -1.94
N GLY A 187 46.57 9.00 -2.25
CA GLY A 187 45.19 8.99 -1.77
C GLY A 187 44.35 7.86 -2.39
N GLU A 188 43.08 7.86 -2.06
CA GLU A 188 42.08 6.90 -2.58
C GLU A 188 40.79 7.63 -2.96
N ASP A 189 40.24 7.32 -4.11
CA ASP A 189 38.86 7.68 -4.48
C ASP A 189 37.96 6.50 -4.11
N ILE A 190 37.03 6.70 -3.14
CA ILE A 190 36.14 5.67 -2.65
C ILE A 190 34.75 5.92 -3.23
N ARG A 191 34.29 4.99 -4.07
CA ARG A 191 32.95 5.01 -4.67
C ARG A 191 32.11 3.86 -4.13
N GLU A 192 31.08 4.19 -3.37
CA GLU A 192 30.17 3.20 -2.80
C GLU A 192 29.10 2.78 -3.81
N LYS A 193 28.82 1.48 -3.90
CA LYS A 193 27.71 0.89 -4.67
C LYS A 193 26.94 -0.07 -3.77
N LEU A 194 25.60 0.03 -3.79
CA LEU A 194 24.74 -0.93 -3.11
C LEU A 194 24.79 -2.27 -3.85
N ALA A 195 25.11 -3.34 -3.14
CA ALA A 195 25.10 -4.70 -3.67
C ALA A 195 24.13 -5.57 -2.85
N LYS A 196 23.40 -6.47 -3.53
CA LYS A 196 22.54 -7.48 -2.90
C LYS A 196 23.35 -8.78 -2.76
N LEU A 197 23.46 -9.27 -1.52
CA LEU A 197 23.92 -10.64 -1.28
C LEU A 197 22.74 -11.61 -1.43
N PRO A 198 22.96 -12.85 -1.89
CA PRO A 198 21.92 -13.88 -1.90
C PRO A 198 21.38 -14.09 -0.49
N VAL A 199 20.07 -14.33 -0.39
CA VAL A 199 19.44 -14.75 0.88
C VAL A 199 20.04 -16.09 1.29
N GLN A 200 20.54 -16.18 2.51
CA GLN A 200 21.10 -17.41 3.06
C GLN A 200 20.04 -18.11 3.91
N TYR A 201 19.83 -19.38 3.67
CA TYR A 201 19.06 -20.28 4.51
C TYR A 201 20.02 -21.28 5.16
N GLU A 202 19.75 -21.65 6.40
CA GLU A 202 20.52 -22.62 7.14
C GLU A 202 19.61 -23.73 7.69
N VAL A 203 20.17 -24.89 7.96
CA VAL A 203 19.48 -25.96 8.67
C VAL A 203 19.95 -25.94 10.13
N GLN A 204 19.04 -25.60 11.05
CA GLN A 204 19.31 -25.63 12.48
C GLN A 204 19.11 -27.05 13.00
N GLN A 205 20.16 -27.65 13.57
CA GLN A 205 20.08 -28.95 14.20
C GLN A 205 19.88 -28.78 15.72
N HIS A 206 18.65 -28.95 16.18
CA HIS A 206 18.31 -28.94 17.60
C HIS A 206 18.65 -30.29 18.23
N VAL A 207 19.64 -30.32 19.12
CA VAL A 207 20.13 -31.56 19.75
C VAL A 207 19.59 -31.68 21.17
N TYR A 208 18.81 -32.71 21.43
CA TYR A 208 18.27 -33.04 22.75
C TYR A 208 19.01 -34.25 23.32
N PRO A 209 19.98 -34.09 24.25
CA PRO A 209 20.76 -35.19 24.77
C PRO A 209 19.90 -36.12 25.60
N LYS A 210 20.06 -37.44 25.37
CA LYS A 210 19.44 -38.50 26.18
C LYS A 210 20.46 -38.97 27.21
N CYS A 211 20.14 -38.83 28.48
CA CYS A 211 21.02 -39.21 29.58
C CYS A 211 20.44 -40.41 30.34
N VAL A 212 21.30 -41.31 30.74
CA VAL A 212 20.97 -42.49 31.51
C VAL A 212 21.97 -42.69 32.65
N CYS A 213 21.55 -43.24 33.77
CA CYS A 213 22.44 -43.55 34.87
C CYS A 213 23.42 -44.71 34.48
N LYS A 214 24.72 -44.46 34.58
CA LYS A 214 25.75 -45.45 34.25
C LYS A 214 25.77 -46.67 35.17
N LYS A 215 25.22 -46.59 36.38
CA LYS A 215 25.19 -47.71 37.34
C LYS A 215 23.97 -48.62 37.15
N CYS A 216 22.80 -48.06 37.02
CA CYS A 216 21.57 -48.86 36.97
C CYS A 216 20.93 -48.96 35.59
N HIS A 217 21.36 -48.13 34.63
CA HIS A 217 20.84 -48.01 33.26
C HIS A 217 19.31 -47.84 33.17
N ARG A 218 18.68 -47.39 34.29
CA ARG A 218 17.24 -47.16 34.36
C ARG A 218 16.90 -45.69 34.24
N GLY A 219 15.80 -45.39 33.55
CA GLY A 219 15.28 -44.05 33.37
C GLY A 219 16.14 -43.22 32.40
N VAL A 220 15.59 -42.98 31.23
CA VAL A 220 16.19 -42.00 30.29
C VAL A 220 15.64 -40.63 30.59
N VAL A 221 16.52 -39.68 30.86
CA VAL A 221 16.17 -38.26 31.02
C VAL A 221 16.58 -37.54 29.74
N MET A 222 15.67 -36.76 29.20
CA MET A 222 15.85 -35.95 28.00
C MET A 222 15.19 -34.58 28.25
N PRO A 223 15.78 -33.47 27.79
CA PRO A 223 15.10 -32.18 27.79
C PRO A 223 13.75 -32.27 27.06
N GLU A 224 12.75 -31.57 27.54
CA GLU A 224 11.46 -31.47 26.87
C GLU A 224 11.65 -30.75 25.53
N ALA A 225 11.33 -31.43 24.43
CA ALA A 225 11.36 -30.81 23.13
C ALA A 225 10.06 -30.01 22.91
N PRO A 226 10.11 -28.78 22.44
CA PRO A 226 8.91 -28.06 22.04
C PRO A 226 8.19 -28.82 20.93
N ASP A 227 6.87 -28.67 20.85
CA ASP A 227 6.06 -29.27 19.78
C ASP A 227 6.46 -28.59 18.44
N ASP A 228 7.30 -29.29 17.69
CA ASP A 228 7.87 -28.81 16.43
C ASP A 228 7.06 -29.34 15.23
N SER A 229 5.78 -29.01 15.20
CA SER A 229 4.88 -29.43 14.12
C SER A 229 5.23 -28.83 12.76
N LEU A 230 5.93 -27.68 12.73
CA LEU A 230 6.17 -26.91 11.51
C LEU A 230 7.39 -27.34 10.69
N LYS A 231 8.40 -27.96 11.28
CA LYS A 231 9.71 -28.23 10.67
C LYS A 231 10.36 -27.01 10.00
N ALA A 232 10.02 -25.80 10.44
CA ALA A 232 10.54 -24.53 9.96
C ALA A 232 10.69 -23.57 11.12
N ASP A 233 11.81 -22.87 11.17
CA ASP A 233 11.99 -21.77 12.11
C ASP A 233 11.03 -20.63 11.82
N ILE A 234 10.63 -19.88 12.86
CA ILE A 234 9.69 -18.77 12.74
C ILE A 234 10.17 -17.70 11.73
N THR A 235 11.46 -17.55 11.55
CA THR A 235 12.02 -16.58 10.59
C THR A 235 11.61 -16.90 9.16
N VAL A 236 11.54 -18.17 8.79
CA VAL A 236 11.06 -18.59 7.45
C VAL A 236 9.55 -18.42 7.33
N VAL A 237 8.80 -18.80 8.38
CA VAL A 237 7.33 -18.66 8.39
C VAL A 237 6.92 -17.18 8.31
N ALA A 238 7.56 -16.31 9.10
CA ALA A 238 7.32 -14.86 9.08
C ALA A 238 7.63 -14.25 7.72
N ASP A 239 8.72 -14.65 7.07
CA ASP A 239 9.06 -14.20 5.72
C ASP A 239 7.99 -14.59 4.71
N VAL A 240 7.52 -15.84 4.72
CA VAL A 240 6.43 -16.33 3.86
C VAL A 240 5.14 -15.52 4.06
N VAL A 241 4.78 -15.23 5.31
CA VAL A 241 3.58 -14.46 5.66
C VAL A 241 3.70 -13.01 5.18
N VAL A 242 4.84 -12.34 5.44
CA VAL A 242 5.07 -10.95 5.05
C VAL A 242 5.10 -10.81 3.53
N GLN A 243 5.80 -11.70 2.83
CA GLN A 243 5.80 -11.71 1.36
C GLN A 243 4.39 -11.88 0.79
N LYS A 244 3.51 -12.68 1.42
CA LYS A 244 2.15 -12.89 0.93
C LYS A 244 1.21 -11.71 1.24
N TYR A 245 1.20 -11.20 2.45
CA TYR A 245 0.21 -10.22 2.92
C TYR A 245 0.74 -8.78 2.97
N GLY A 246 2.06 -8.59 3.13
CA GLY A 246 2.71 -7.29 3.06
C GLY A 246 3.16 -6.93 1.65
N GLU A 247 3.77 -7.87 0.91
CA GLU A 247 4.32 -7.66 -0.43
C GLU A 247 3.42 -8.22 -1.55
N HIS A 248 2.30 -8.84 -1.20
CA HIS A 248 1.29 -9.41 -2.10
C HIS A 248 1.80 -10.53 -3.03
N LYS A 249 2.90 -11.20 -2.69
CA LYS A 249 3.50 -12.27 -3.48
C LYS A 249 2.77 -13.60 -3.26
N PRO A 250 2.13 -14.21 -4.28
CA PRO A 250 1.42 -15.47 -4.13
C PRO A 250 2.33 -16.63 -3.72
N LEU A 251 1.79 -17.61 -2.99
CA LEU A 251 2.57 -18.75 -2.51
C LEU A 251 3.21 -19.58 -3.63
N TYR A 252 2.57 -19.68 -4.81
CA TYR A 252 3.17 -20.39 -5.93
C TYR A 252 4.45 -19.71 -6.44
N ARG A 253 4.52 -18.37 -6.42
CA ARG A 253 5.75 -17.61 -6.78
C ARG A 253 6.82 -17.75 -5.69
N GLN A 254 6.41 -17.86 -4.44
CA GLN A 254 7.33 -18.13 -3.33
C GLN A 254 7.90 -19.55 -3.46
N GLN A 255 7.06 -20.55 -3.75
CA GLN A 255 7.51 -21.90 -4.04
C GLN A 255 8.57 -21.91 -5.15
N GLN A 256 8.28 -21.29 -6.30
CA GLN A 256 9.25 -21.18 -7.40
C GLN A 256 10.55 -20.48 -6.99
N ALA A 257 10.50 -19.53 -6.04
CA ALA A 257 11.70 -18.89 -5.53
C ALA A 257 12.54 -19.84 -4.67
N PHE A 258 11.91 -20.67 -3.83
CA PHE A 258 12.57 -21.71 -3.06
C PHE A 258 13.16 -22.81 -3.96
N ASP A 259 12.40 -23.26 -4.97
CA ASP A 259 12.87 -24.25 -5.93
C ASP A 259 14.15 -23.79 -6.67
N ARG A 260 14.24 -22.51 -7.06
CA ARG A 260 15.43 -21.94 -7.73
C ARG A 260 16.70 -21.96 -6.88
N ILE A 261 16.57 -22.00 -5.56
CA ILE A 261 17.71 -22.08 -4.64
C ILE A 261 17.90 -23.47 -4.04
N GLY A 262 17.20 -24.47 -4.62
CA GLY A 262 17.34 -25.87 -4.23
C GLY A 262 16.63 -26.27 -2.95
N ILE A 263 15.66 -25.49 -2.46
CA ILE A 263 14.85 -25.80 -1.28
C ILE A 263 13.47 -26.32 -1.75
N PRO A 264 13.20 -27.62 -1.74
CA PRO A 264 11.96 -28.20 -2.27
C PRO A 264 10.81 -28.05 -1.27
N LEU A 265 10.09 -26.93 -1.31
CA LEU A 265 8.89 -26.68 -0.52
C LEU A 265 7.65 -26.76 -1.39
N THR A 266 6.66 -27.52 -0.96
CA THR A 266 5.38 -27.59 -1.67
C THR A 266 4.51 -26.39 -1.34
N ARG A 267 3.62 -26.01 -2.25
CA ARG A 267 2.62 -24.97 -1.99
C ARG A 267 1.77 -25.30 -0.78
N GLN A 268 1.44 -26.57 -0.58
CA GLN A 268 0.68 -27.02 0.59
C GLN A 268 1.43 -26.72 1.89
N THR A 269 2.71 -27.02 1.96
CA THR A 269 3.55 -26.68 3.12
C THR A 269 3.51 -25.19 3.44
N LEU A 270 3.65 -24.34 2.41
CA LEU A 270 3.55 -22.89 2.60
C LEU A 270 2.15 -22.44 3.06
N CYS A 271 1.08 -23.06 2.55
CA CYS A 271 -0.29 -22.82 3.02
C CYS A 271 -0.47 -23.24 4.49
N ASP A 272 0.10 -24.38 4.89
CA ASP A 272 0.01 -24.88 6.26
C ASP A 272 0.74 -23.96 7.24
N TRP A 273 1.92 -23.44 6.87
CA TRP A 273 2.65 -22.45 7.67
C TRP A 273 1.88 -21.14 7.83
N VAL A 274 1.30 -20.64 6.74
CA VAL A 274 0.45 -19.43 6.77
C VAL A 274 -0.77 -19.65 7.66
N GLY A 275 -1.41 -20.82 7.54
CA GLY A 275 -2.56 -21.20 8.36
C GLY A 275 -2.20 -21.27 9.83
N TRP A 276 -1.16 -22.00 10.17
CA TRP A 276 -0.66 -22.12 11.54
C TRP A 276 -0.34 -20.74 12.14
N CYS A 277 0.41 -19.90 11.41
CA CYS A 277 0.78 -18.58 11.89
C CYS A 277 -0.47 -17.70 12.16
N SER A 278 -1.47 -17.73 11.28
CA SER A 278 -2.74 -17.05 11.48
C SER A 278 -3.46 -17.52 12.75
N ASP A 279 -3.53 -18.83 12.94
CA ASP A 279 -4.24 -19.43 14.08
C ASP A 279 -3.54 -19.06 15.41
N GLN A 280 -2.19 -19.02 15.44
CA GLN A 280 -1.44 -18.56 16.61
C GLN A 280 -1.70 -17.08 16.92
N LEU A 281 -1.89 -16.26 15.90
CA LEU A 281 -2.02 -14.79 16.02
C LEU A 281 -3.47 -14.32 16.25
N GLU A 282 -4.46 -15.20 16.17
CA GLU A 282 -5.86 -14.87 16.39
C GLU A 282 -6.12 -14.13 17.73
N PRO A 283 -5.54 -14.53 18.87
CA PRO A 283 -5.73 -13.81 20.14
C PRO A 283 -5.24 -12.36 20.09
N VAL A 284 -4.16 -12.09 19.33
CA VAL A 284 -3.63 -10.74 19.14
C VAL A 284 -4.59 -9.89 18.30
N VAL A 285 -5.12 -10.45 17.20
CA VAL A 285 -6.11 -9.77 16.36
C VAL A 285 -7.39 -9.48 17.14
N ARG A 286 -7.82 -10.41 17.99
CA ARG A 286 -8.97 -10.22 18.88
C ARG A 286 -8.73 -9.06 19.86
N ALA A 287 -7.53 -8.97 20.47
CA ALA A 287 -7.17 -7.86 21.34
C ALA A 287 -7.14 -6.52 20.60
N MET A 288 -6.71 -6.50 19.33
CA MET A 288 -6.82 -5.30 18.48
C MET A 288 -8.27 -4.90 18.24
N ALA A 289 -9.15 -5.87 17.95
CA ALA A 289 -10.58 -5.62 17.76
C ALA A 289 -11.23 -5.06 19.03
N ASP A 290 -10.90 -5.62 20.19
CA ASP A 290 -11.38 -5.14 21.49
C ASP A 290 -10.92 -3.69 21.75
N HIS A 291 -9.65 -3.39 21.47
CA HIS A 291 -9.14 -2.02 21.58
C HIS A 291 -9.90 -1.04 20.68
N ILE A 292 -10.18 -1.42 19.43
CA ILE A 292 -10.93 -0.58 18.46
C ILE A 292 -12.38 -0.35 18.97
N ARG A 293 -13.03 -1.39 19.52
CA ARG A 293 -14.40 -1.29 20.07
C ARG A 293 -14.52 -0.34 21.26
N LEU A 294 -13.43 -0.13 22.00
CA LEU A 294 -13.38 0.77 23.15
C LEU A 294 -13.22 2.25 22.76
N GLN A 295 -12.90 2.56 21.52
CA GLN A 295 -12.67 3.93 21.07
C GLN A 295 -13.99 4.66 20.76
N PRO A 296 -14.04 5.99 20.90
CA PRO A 296 -15.26 6.78 20.66
C PRO A 296 -15.70 6.77 19.20
N LEU A 297 -14.77 6.58 18.27
CA LEU A 297 -15.00 6.55 16.82
C LEU A 297 -14.37 5.29 16.20
N ILE A 298 -15.12 4.63 15.31
CA ILE A 298 -14.63 3.56 14.44
C ILE A 298 -14.81 3.98 13.00
N GLN A 299 -13.76 3.88 12.18
CA GLN A 299 -13.88 3.95 10.73
C GLN A 299 -14.15 2.55 10.17
N SER A 300 -15.04 2.45 9.18
CA SER A 300 -15.35 1.18 8.55
C SER A 300 -15.62 1.32 7.05
N ASP A 301 -15.21 0.29 6.31
CA ASP A 301 -15.48 0.15 4.88
C ASP A 301 -15.32 -1.33 4.47
N GLU A 302 -15.70 -1.71 3.25
CA GLU A 302 -15.66 -3.09 2.79
C GLU A 302 -15.08 -3.23 1.38
N THR A 303 -14.51 -4.40 1.10
CA THR A 303 -14.09 -4.73 -0.27
C THR A 303 -14.52 -6.15 -0.65
N PRO A 304 -14.98 -6.40 -1.89
CA PRO A 304 -15.29 -7.75 -2.35
C PRO A 304 -14.02 -8.58 -2.53
N VAL A 305 -14.10 -9.87 -2.19
CA VAL A 305 -13.06 -10.86 -2.45
C VAL A 305 -13.70 -12.12 -3.03
N ARG A 306 -13.02 -12.75 -4.00
CA ARG A 306 -13.48 -14.04 -4.54
C ARG A 306 -13.13 -15.15 -3.56
N MET A 307 -14.04 -16.05 -3.29
CA MET A 307 -13.86 -17.23 -2.45
C MET A 307 -14.16 -18.48 -3.27
N GLN A 308 -13.26 -19.47 -3.23
CA GLN A 308 -13.48 -20.76 -3.87
C GLN A 308 -14.24 -21.68 -2.94
N LEU A 309 -15.36 -22.22 -3.39
CA LEU A 309 -16.14 -23.22 -2.67
C LEU A 309 -15.53 -24.61 -2.87
N ARG A 310 -15.93 -25.57 -2.01
CA ARG A 310 -15.45 -26.96 -2.07
C ARG A 310 -15.77 -27.66 -3.41
N ASN A 311 -16.85 -27.25 -4.08
CA ASN A 311 -17.25 -27.76 -5.40
C ASN A 311 -16.51 -27.08 -6.57
N GLY A 312 -15.54 -26.21 -6.30
CA GLY A 312 -14.77 -25.47 -7.29
C GLY A 312 -15.46 -24.19 -7.80
N GLN A 313 -16.69 -23.93 -7.44
CA GLN A 313 -17.40 -22.69 -7.81
C GLN A 313 -16.82 -21.49 -7.07
N MET A 314 -17.01 -20.31 -7.64
CA MET A 314 -16.54 -19.05 -7.08
C MET A 314 -17.71 -18.22 -6.55
N GLN A 315 -17.63 -17.86 -5.28
CA GLN A 315 -18.57 -16.95 -4.61
C GLN A 315 -17.89 -15.60 -4.33
N THR A 316 -18.69 -14.52 -4.32
CA THR A 316 -18.20 -13.21 -3.87
C THR A 316 -18.45 -13.09 -2.37
N ALA A 317 -17.39 -13.09 -1.60
CA ALA A 317 -17.33 -12.79 -0.19
C ALA A 317 -16.91 -11.33 0.06
N ARG A 318 -16.80 -10.90 1.30
CA ARG A 318 -16.43 -9.56 1.73
C ARG A 318 -15.33 -9.59 2.78
N LEU A 319 -14.41 -8.64 2.68
CA LEU A 319 -13.54 -8.25 3.77
C LEU A 319 -13.99 -6.87 4.25
N TRP A 320 -14.52 -6.86 5.46
CA TRP A 320 -14.84 -5.64 6.20
C TRP A 320 -13.58 -5.16 6.91
N ALA A 321 -13.35 -3.86 6.91
CA ALA A 321 -12.28 -3.23 7.65
C ALA A 321 -12.86 -2.35 8.74
N TYR A 322 -12.39 -2.49 9.96
CA TYR A 322 -12.72 -1.66 11.10
C TYR A 322 -11.43 -1.11 11.70
N GLY A 323 -11.34 0.19 11.87
CA GLY A 323 -10.08 0.76 12.31
C GLY A 323 -10.21 2.15 12.89
N LEU A 324 -9.07 2.65 13.35
CA LEU A 324 -8.91 4.02 13.83
C LEU A 324 -8.25 4.87 12.75
N PRO A 325 -8.53 6.18 12.68
CA PRO A 325 -7.89 7.07 11.72
C PRO A 325 -6.36 6.94 11.77
N TRP A 326 -5.76 6.50 10.67
CA TRP A 326 -4.31 6.33 10.47
C TRP A 326 -3.58 5.47 11.54
N ALA A 327 -4.33 4.64 12.27
CA ALA A 327 -3.81 3.73 13.29
C ALA A 327 -4.17 2.27 12.98
N GLU A 328 -4.48 1.45 14.00
CA GLU A 328 -4.79 0.04 13.79
C GLU A 328 -6.03 -0.17 12.94
N VAL A 329 -6.03 -1.30 12.22
CA VAL A 329 -7.16 -1.81 11.46
C VAL A 329 -7.29 -3.31 11.68
N VAL A 330 -8.52 -3.78 11.85
CA VAL A 330 -8.87 -5.20 11.88
C VAL A 330 -9.77 -5.49 10.68
N PHE A 331 -9.47 -6.59 9.99
CA PHE A 331 -10.30 -7.12 8.92
C PHE A 331 -11.17 -8.25 9.44
N ASP A 332 -12.39 -8.31 8.97
CA ASP A 332 -13.37 -9.35 9.25
C ASP A 332 -13.88 -9.95 7.94
N PHE A 333 -13.76 -11.27 7.80
CA PHE A 333 -14.19 -11.96 6.59
C PHE A 333 -15.63 -12.43 6.71
N ARG A 334 -16.45 -12.13 5.70
CA ARG A 334 -17.85 -12.56 5.62
C ARG A 334 -18.16 -13.11 4.24
N THR A 335 -18.98 -14.15 4.21
CA THR A 335 -19.39 -14.81 2.96
C THR A 335 -20.41 -14.01 2.18
N ASP A 336 -21.05 -13.01 2.80
CA ASP A 336 -22.05 -12.14 2.19
C ASP A 336 -21.86 -10.65 2.53
N ARG A 337 -22.75 -9.80 2.03
CA ARG A 337 -22.81 -8.35 2.30
C ARG A 337 -23.92 -7.99 3.29
N SER A 338 -24.36 -8.93 4.09
CA SER A 338 -25.45 -8.66 5.01
C SER A 338 -25.03 -7.75 6.17
N GLN A 339 -26.01 -7.23 6.87
CA GLN A 339 -25.80 -6.45 8.09
C GLN A 339 -25.23 -7.25 9.27
N HIS A 340 -25.15 -8.59 9.16
CA HIS A 340 -24.66 -9.45 10.25
C HIS A 340 -23.19 -9.17 10.57
N GLY A 341 -22.32 -8.96 9.57
CA GLY A 341 -20.92 -8.64 9.79
C GLY A 341 -20.75 -7.40 10.68
N PRO A 342 -21.23 -6.22 10.27
CA PRO A 342 -21.19 -5.04 11.11
C PRO A 342 -21.91 -5.20 12.48
N ALA A 343 -23.03 -5.91 12.52
CA ALA A 343 -23.76 -6.12 13.76
C ALA A 343 -22.97 -6.94 14.78
N GLU A 344 -22.27 -7.97 14.34
CA GLU A 344 -21.45 -8.82 15.19
C GLU A 344 -20.19 -8.10 15.66
N PHE A 345 -19.45 -7.44 14.75
CA PHE A 345 -18.26 -6.70 15.10
C PHE A 345 -18.55 -5.58 16.10
N LEU A 346 -19.62 -4.82 15.88
CA LEU A 346 -19.99 -3.68 16.72
C LEU A 346 -20.76 -4.07 17.99
N ALA A 347 -21.11 -5.34 18.16
CA ALA A 347 -21.75 -5.81 19.38
C ALA A 347 -20.88 -5.55 20.61
N GLY A 348 -21.40 -4.83 21.61
CA GLY A 348 -20.67 -4.46 22.81
C GLY A 348 -19.62 -3.37 22.64
N ALA A 349 -19.53 -2.74 21.45
CA ALA A 349 -18.63 -1.60 21.26
C ALA A 349 -19.09 -0.41 22.10
N GLN A 350 -18.13 0.32 22.67
CA GLN A 350 -18.35 1.58 23.40
C GLN A 350 -18.33 2.81 22.46
N ALA A 351 -18.04 2.58 21.18
CA ALA A 351 -18.01 3.63 20.18
C ALA A 351 -19.36 4.34 20.05
N GLN A 352 -19.32 5.65 20.09
CA GLN A 352 -20.50 6.50 19.89
C GLN A 352 -20.76 6.79 18.41
N HIS A 353 -19.70 6.70 17.59
CA HIS A 353 -19.70 7.08 16.20
C HIS A 353 -19.07 5.99 15.31
N ILE A 354 -19.67 5.81 14.14
CA ILE A 354 -19.02 5.08 13.04
C ILE A 354 -18.88 6.01 11.85
N GLN A 355 -17.69 6.09 11.29
CA GLN A 355 -17.43 6.81 10.05
C GLN A 355 -17.32 5.82 8.90
N ALA A 356 -18.23 5.91 7.94
CA ALA A 356 -18.32 4.99 6.82
C ALA A 356 -18.89 5.68 5.58
N ASP A 357 -18.83 5.01 4.43
CA ASP A 357 -19.64 5.41 3.27
C ASP A 357 -21.13 5.31 3.60
N GLY A 358 -21.98 5.88 2.73
CA GLY A 358 -23.45 5.88 2.90
C GLY A 358 -24.10 4.51 2.67
N GLY A 359 -23.41 3.40 2.92
CA GLY A 359 -23.88 2.05 2.66
C GLY A 359 -25.10 1.66 3.50
N SER A 360 -26.09 1.04 2.86
CA SER A 360 -27.34 0.61 3.50
C SER A 360 -27.16 -0.45 4.60
N SER A 361 -26.03 -1.15 4.59
CA SER A 361 -25.74 -2.24 5.56
C SER A 361 -25.58 -1.74 7.00
N TYR A 362 -25.20 -0.48 7.20
CA TYR A 362 -24.99 0.09 8.55
C TYR A 362 -26.26 0.59 9.19
N THR A 363 -27.19 1.18 8.43
CA THR A 363 -28.36 1.89 8.98
C THR A 363 -29.15 1.08 10.02
N PRO A 364 -29.51 -0.19 9.79
CA PRO A 364 -30.27 -0.97 10.78
C PRO A 364 -29.45 -1.29 12.04
N VAL A 365 -28.14 -1.49 11.88
CA VAL A 365 -27.23 -1.83 12.97
C VAL A 365 -27.02 -0.62 13.89
N LEU A 366 -26.76 0.55 13.31
CA LEU A 366 -26.51 1.78 14.07
C LEU A 366 -27.71 2.23 14.86
N SER A 367 -28.93 2.10 14.29
CA SER A 367 -30.17 2.39 15.03
C SER A 367 -30.35 1.50 16.26
N ARG A 368 -29.98 0.21 16.15
CA ARG A 368 -30.07 -0.77 17.24
C ARG A 368 -29.05 -0.49 18.33
N LEU A 369 -27.83 -0.07 17.96
CA LEU A 369 -26.72 0.16 18.88
C LEU A 369 -26.67 1.60 19.40
N SER A 370 -27.62 2.47 19.03
CA SER A 370 -27.63 3.90 19.36
C SER A 370 -26.34 4.64 18.95
N MET A 371 -25.68 4.16 17.89
CA MET A 371 -24.50 4.79 17.32
C MET A 371 -24.88 5.79 16.24
N SER A 372 -24.13 6.87 16.12
CA SER A 372 -24.34 7.84 15.06
C SER A 372 -23.40 7.60 13.88
N HIS A 373 -23.94 7.72 12.67
CA HIS A 373 -23.19 7.65 11.41
C HIS A 373 -22.52 8.98 11.09
N ILE A 374 -21.25 8.99 10.75
CA ILE A 374 -20.51 10.11 10.14
C ILE A 374 -20.21 9.73 8.69
N ALA A 375 -20.68 10.56 7.75
CA ALA A 375 -20.49 10.30 6.33
C ALA A 375 -19.08 10.73 5.84
N CYS A 376 -18.76 10.35 4.60
CA CYS A 376 -17.49 10.62 3.96
C CYS A 376 -17.62 11.75 2.92
N MET A 377 -16.92 12.87 3.10
CA MET A 377 -16.91 14.00 2.16
C MET A 377 -16.27 13.62 0.83
N ALA A 378 -15.29 12.71 0.81
CA ALA A 378 -14.67 12.26 -0.45
C ALA A 378 -15.69 11.63 -1.40
N HIS A 379 -16.66 10.87 -0.89
CA HIS A 379 -17.74 10.30 -1.71
C HIS A 379 -18.69 11.37 -2.26
N ILE A 380 -19.04 12.37 -1.46
CA ILE A 380 -19.85 13.51 -1.91
C ILE A 380 -19.09 14.27 -3.01
N ARG A 381 -17.83 14.61 -2.77
CA ARG A 381 -16.96 15.30 -3.72
C ARG A 381 -16.82 14.51 -5.04
N ARG A 382 -16.59 13.20 -4.97
CA ARG A 382 -16.46 12.34 -6.15
C ARG A 382 -17.72 12.39 -7.02
N LYS A 383 -18.90 12.24 -6.43
CA LYS A 383 -20.16 12.28 -7.20
C LYS A 383 -20.41 13.64 -7.86
N ILE A 384 -20.06 14.74 -7.20
CA ILE A 384 -20.15 16.09 -7.80
C ILE A 384 -19.15 16.21 -8.95
N TYR A 385 -17.93 15.71 -8.78
CA TYR A 385 -16.88 15.73 -9.80
C TYR A 385 -17.26 14.88 -11.03
N GLU A 386 -17.79 13.68 -10.84
CA GLU A 386 -18.27 12.81 -11.92
C GLU A 386 -19.40 13.45 -12.72
N ALA A 387 -20.22 14.28 -12.07
CA ALA A 387 -21.34 14.99 -12.69
C ALA A 387 -20.96 16.37 -13.26
N ARG A 388 -19.69 16.79 -13.26
CA ARG A 388 -19.26 18.14 -13.64
C ARG A 388 -19.57 18.53 -15.08
N GLU A 389 -19.62 17.56 -16.00
CA GLU A 389 -19.96 17.84 -17.40
C GLU A 389 -21.44 18.19 -17.60
N ASP A 390 -22.32 17.64 -16.76
CA ASP A 390 -23.75 17.95 -16.78
C ASP A 390 -24.08 19.35 -16.22
N ALA A 391 -23.28 19.83 -15.25
CA ALA A 391 -23.45 21.14 -14.62
C ALA A 391 -22.10 21.78 -14.25
N PRO A 392 -21.31 22.30 -15.22
CA PRO A 392 -19.95 22.76 -14.97
C PRO A 392 -19.82 23.85 -13.90
N ALA A 393 -20.57 24.94 -14.02
CA ALA A 393 -20.49 26.06 -13.08
C ALA A 393 -20.96 25.72 -11.65
N PRO A 394 -22.13 25.06 -11.43
CA PRO A 394 -22.54 24.59 -10.12
C PRO A 394 -21.56 23.61 -9.48
N SER A 395 -21.04 22.66 -10.27
CA SER A 395 -20.05 21.69 -9.78
C SER A 395 -18.75 22.38 -9.34
N LYS A 396 -18.24 23.34 -10.13
CA LYS A 396 -17.04 24.12 -9.78
C LYS A 396 -17.23 24.88 -8.45
N GLN A 397 -18.41 25.50 -8.24
CA GLN A 397 -18.72 26.22 -6.99
C GLN A 397 -18.73 25.28 -5.77
N LEU A 398 -19.38 24.13 -5.88
CA LEU A 398 -19.42 23.15 -4.79
C LEU A 398 -18.05 22.57 -4.50
N LEU A 399 -17.30 22.19 -5.52
CA LEU A 399 -15.95 21.62 -5.37
C LEU A 399 -14.98 22.62 -4.74
N ALA A 400 -15.05 23.90 -5.13
CA ALA A 400 -14.22 24.96 -4.54
C ALA A 400 -14.55 25.20 -3.05
N ALA A 401 -15.84 25.19 -2.68
CA ALA A 401 -16.24 25.33 -1.29
C ALA A 401 -15.82 24.11 -0.43
N ILE A 402 -16.01 22.89 -0.95
CA ILE A 402 -15.56 21.65 -0.29
C ILE A 402 -14.04 21.66 -0.11
N GLN A 403 -13.29 22.16 -1.10
CA GLN A 403 -11.84 22.29 -1.01
C GLN A 403 -11.41 23.20 0.15
N GLY A 404 -12.20 24.23 0.47
CA GLY A 404 -11.97 25.07 1.65
C GLY A 404 -11.95 24.28 2.96
N LEU A 405 -12.88 23.31 3.11
CA LEU A 405 -12.92 22.43 4.28
C LEU A 405 -11.66 21.57 4.37
N TYR A 406 -11.23 20.97 3.26
CA TYR A 406 -10.01 20.15 3.21
C TYR A 406 -8.74 20.94 3.56
N ARG A 407 -8.66 22.23 3.16
CA ARG A 407 -7.51 23.08 3.51
C ARG A 407 -7.40 23.31 5.01
N ILE A 408 -8.52 23.55 5.68
CA ILE A 408 -8.53 23.74 7.14
C ILE A 408 -8.04 22.47 7.85
N GLU A 409 -8.55 21.31 7.46
CA GLU A 409 -8.12 20.03 8.02
C GLU A 409 -6.63 19.72 7.73
N ALA A 410 -6.16 20.03 6.52
CA ALA A 410 -4.75 19.85 6.14
C ALA A 410 -3.83 20.75 6.95
N GLN A 411 -4.21 22.03 7.13
CA GLN A 411 -3.44 22.99 7.93
C GLN A 411 -3.39 22.56 9.40
N ALA A 412 -4.52 22.13 9.97
CA ALA A 412 -4.60 21.62 11.32
C ALA A 412 -3.64 20.44 11.57
N LYS A 413 -3.50 19.53 10.58
CA LYS A 413 -2.55 18.41 10.63
C LYS A 413 -1.09 18.88 10.57
N VAL A 414 -0.77 19.85 9.71
CA VAL A 414 0.58 20.44 9.61
C VAL A 414 0.98 21.12 10.92
N ASP A 415 0.07 21.88 11.50
CA ASP A 415 0.26 22.62 12.75
C ASP A 415 0.17 21.72 13.99
N LYS A 416 -0.17 20.41 13.80
CA LYS A 416 -0.33 19.41 14.88
C LYS A 416 -1.27 19.87 15.99
N ILE A 417 -2.39 20.48 15.60
CA ILE A 417 -3.38 21.03 16.53
C ILE A 417 -3.99 19.88 17.35
N GLY A 418 -4.09 20.06 18.67
CA GLY A 418 -4.73 19.10 19.57
C GLY A 418 -6.25 19.06 19.39
N LEU A 419 -6.88 17.94 19.79
CA LEU A 419 -8.31 17.69 19.58
C LEU A 419 -9.24 18.82 20.07
N PRO A 420 -9.06 19.45 21.26
CA PRO A 420 -9.91 20.56 21.68
C PRO A 420 -9.79 21.79 20.78
N ALA A 421 -8.57 22.18 20.41
CA ALA A 421 -8.33 23.32 19.52
C ALA A 421 -8.84 23.05 18.08
N LEU A 422 -8.83 21.78 17.64
CA LEU A 422 -9.42 21.38 16.36
C LEU A 422 -10.94 21.61 16.34
N LEU A 423 -11.65 21.33 17.43
CA LEU A 423 -13.09 21.63 17.54
C LEU A 423 -13.37 23.14 17.45
N GLU A 424 -12.57 23.97 18.11
CA GLU A 424 -12.71 25.42 18.01
C GLU A 424 -12.46 25.91 16.57
N LEU A 425 -11.39 25.41 15.92
CA LEU A 425 -11.08 25.73 14.54
C LEU A 425 -12.23 25.32 13.59
N ARG A 426 -12.76 24.11 13.75
CA ARG A 426 -13.91 23.64 12.96
C ARG A 426 -15.17 24.48 13.20
N SER A 427 -15.42 24.85 14.45
CA SER A 427 -16.56 25.73 14.78
C SER A 427 -16.42 27.11 14.14
N LYS A 428 -15.23 27.70 14.18
CA LYS A 428 -14.98 29.06 13.69
C LYS A 428 -14.83 29.13 12.17
N GLU A 429 -14.12 28.20 11.55
CA GLU A 429 -13.73 28.29 10.14
C GLU A 429 -14.45 27.29 9.24
N SER A 430 -14.57 26.02 9.67
CA SER A 430 -15.19 24.99 8.83
C SER A 430 -16.73 25.11 8.79
N ARG A 431 -17.36 25.42 9.91
CA ARG A 431 -18.84 25.51 10.00
C ARG A 431 -19.44 26.51 9.04
N PRO A 432 -18.95 27.77 8.90
CA PRO A 432 -19.49 28.71 7.92
C PRO A 432 -19.38 28.22 6.47
N ILE A 433 -18.28 27.56 6.12
CA ILE A 433 -18.07 26.97 4.79
C ILE A 433 -19.06 25.81 4.58
N PHE A 434 -19.18 24.93 5.57
CA PHE A 434 -20.11 23.81 5.54
C PHE A 434 -21.56 24.25 5.32
N GLU A 435 -22.02 25.27 6.07
CA GLU A 435 -23.35 25.84 5.92
C GLU A 435 -23.55 26.48 4.53
N ASN A 436 -22.51 27.13 3.98
CA ASN A 436 -22.56 27.68 2.61
C ASN A 436 -22.73 26.57 1.57
N VAL A 437 -21.97 25.45 1.69
CA VAL A 437 -22.14 24.28 0.81
C VAL A 437 -23.58 23.73 0.92
N GLY A 438 -24.12 23.64 2.13
CA GLY A 438 -25.50 23.21 2.35
C GLY A 438 -26.54 24.13 1.66
N LYS A 439 -26.34 25.46 1.68
CA LYS A 439 -27.17 26.43 0.95
C LYS A 439 -27.07 26.24 -0.57
N LEU A 440 -25.85 26.04 -1.10
CA LEU A 440 -25.62 25.76 -2.52
C LEU A 440 -26.31 24.47 -2.96
N LEU A 441 -26.20 23.39 -2.18
CA LEU A 441 -26.89 22.13 -2.48
C LEU A 441 -28.40 22.33 -2.59
N LYS A 442 -29.02 23.07 -1.67
CA LYS A 442 -30.47 23.38 -1.69
C LYS A 442 -30.86 24.27 -2.88
N SER A 443 -30.03 25.22 -3.26
CA SER A 443 -30.31 26.10 -4.42
C SER A 443 -30.26 25.32 -5.74
N PHE A 444 -29.27 24.43 -5.89
CA PHE A 444 -29.07 23.65 -7.11
C PHE A 444 -30.08 22.50 -7.27
N GLU A 445 -30.64 21.98 -6.19
CA GLU A 445 -31.74 21.00 -6.24
C GLU A 445 -32.92 21.51 -7.06
N LYS A 446 -33.27 22.80 -6.91
CA LYS A 446 -34.37 23.43 -7.62
C LYS A 446 -34.09 23.68 -9.11
N MET A 447 -32.80 23.67 -9.50
CA MET A 447 -32.36 24.02 -10.85
C MET A 447 -32.24 22.82 -11.80
N ARG A 448 -32.13 21.59 -11.28
CA ARG A 448 -31.85 20.41 -12.09
C ARG A 448 -32.79 19.25 -11.82
N PRO A 449 -33.23 18.52 -12.87
CA PRO A 449 -34.04 17.33 -12.69
C PRO A 449 -33.31 16.24 -11.88
N PRO A 450 -33.96 15.54 -10.95
CA PRO A 450 -33.35 14.53 -10.08
C PRO A 450 -32.69 13.34 -10.81
N LYS A 451 -33.12 13.09 -12.05
CA LYS A 451 -32.63 11.97 -12.87
C LYS A 451 -31.30 12.26 -13.58
N THR A 452 -30.87 13.52 -13.68
CA THR A 452 -29.60 13.88 -14.31
C THR A 452 -28.40 13.44 -13.42
N PRO A 453 -27.20 13.29 -13.98
CA PRO A 453 -26.02 12.98 -13.19
C PRO A 453 -25.80 13.96 -12.04
N PHE A 454 -25.93 15.26 -12.30
CA PHE A 454 -25.76 16.29 -11.27
C PHE A 454 -26.91 16.25 -10.23
N GLY A 455 -28.16 16.08 -10.68
CA GLY A 455 -29.31 15.93 -9.76
C GLY A 455 -29.14 14.73 -8.81
N LYS A 456 -28.63 13.59 -9.30
CA LYS A 456 -28.29 12.43 -8.47
C LYS A 456 -27.17 12.73 -7.47
N ALA A 457 -26.14 13.48 -7.88
CA ALA A 457 -25.05 13.88 -6.99
C ALA A 457 -25.54 14.81 -5.86
N ILE A 458 -26.40 15.79 -6.19
CA ILE A 458 -27.05 16.66 -5.20
C ILE A 458 -27.90 15.85 -4.21
N SER A 459 -28.79 14.99 -4.72
CA SER A 459 -29.63 14.14 -3.86
C SER A 459 -28.81 13.25 -2.94
N TYR A 460 -27.72 12.66 -3.45
CA TYR A 460 -26.80 11.88 -2.62
C TYR A 460 -26.18 12.74 -1.52
N ALA A 461 -25.66 13.93 -1.87
CA ALA A 461 -25.04 14.83 -0.91
C ALA A 461 -26.03 15.26 0.19
N GLN A 462 -27.26 15.60 -0.17
CA GLN A 462 -28.30 16.00 0.77
C GLN A 462 -28.70 14.86 1.71
N ASN A 463 -28.83 13.63 1.20
CA ASN A 463 -29.13 12.45 2.01
C ASN A 463 -28.04 12.17 3.05
N GLN A 464 -26.78 12.50 2.74
CA GLN A 464 -25.65 12.33 3.66
C GLN A 464 -25.36 13.56 4.51
N TRP A 465 -25.99 14.72 4.23
CA TRP A 465 -25.57 16.02 4.77
C TRP A 465 -25.61 16.09 6.30
N LYS A 466 -26.71 15.59 6.92
CA LYS A 466 -26.82 15.52 8.38
C LYS A 466 -25.79 14.60 9.01
N ALA A 467 -25.48 13.49 8.37
CA ALA A 467 -24.42 12.59 8.82
C ALA A 467 -23.04 13.19 8.63
N MET A 468 -22.83 13.97 7.56
CA MET A 468 -21.59 14.67 7.30
C MET A 468 -21.32 15.79 8.31
N GLU A 469 -22.36 16.54 8.72
CA GLU A 469 -22.24 17.64 9.70
C GLU A 469 -21.59 17.19 11.02
N ARG A 470 -21.81 15.94 11.41
CA ARG A 470 -21.34 15.41 12.71
C ARG A 470 -19.82 15.46 12.87
N TYR A 471 -19.06 15.38 11.77
CA TYR A 471 -17.59 15.45 11.87
C TYR A 471 -17.10 16.77 12.49
N LEU A 472 -17.87 17.86 12.33
CA LEU A 472 -17.53 19.16 12.91
C LEU A 472 -17.51 19.15 14.46
N GLY A 473 -18.27 18.23 15.07
CA GLY A 473 -18.40 18.11 16.52
C GLY A 473 -17.68 16.90 17.12
N VAL A 474 -17.05 16.05 16.30
CA VAL A 474 -16.35 14.84 16.75
C VAL A 474 -14.86 15.00 16.42
N PRO A 475 -14.00 15.28 17.40
CA PRO A 475 -12.62 15.63 17.16
C PRO A 475 -11.79 14.46 16.56
N GLU A 476 -12.15 13.22 16.89
CA GLU A 476 -11.50 12.01 16.35
C GLU A 476 -11.88 11.73 14.89
N ALA A 477 -13.01 12.30 14.40
CA ALA A 477 -13.46 12.10 13.04
C ALA A 477 -12.63 12.92 12.06
N GLU A 478 -12.32 12.32 10.92
CA GLU A 478 -11.76 13.01 9.76
C GLU A 478 -12.89 13.53 8.85
N ILE A 479 -12.56 14.44 7.95
CA ILE A 479 -13.53 14.95 6.95
C ILE A 479 -13.96 13.85 5.99
N ASP A 480 -13.17 12.79 5.85
CA ASP A 480 -13.45 11.65 4.97
C ASP A 480 -13.01 10.32 5.58
N ASN A 481 -13.31 9.23 4.87
CA ASN A 481 -12.99 7.86 5.26
C ASN A 481 -11.71 7.33 4.57
N ASN A 482 -10.88 8.22 4.00
CA ASN A 482 -9.71 7.83 3.21
C ASN A 482 -8.70 6.98 3.99
N SER A 483 -8.63 7.15 5.30
CA SER A 483 -7.75 6.36 6.15
C SER A 483 -8.04 4.86 6.05
N ILE A 484 -9.31 4.45 6.15
CA ILE A 484 -9.70 3.04 6.05
C ILE A 484 -9.69 2.55 4.59
N GLU A 485 -10.07 3.41 3.62
CA GLU A 485 -9.95 3.09 2.19
C GLU A 485 -8.48 2.80 1.82
N HIS A 486 -7.54 3.55 2.39
CA HIS A 486 -6.11 3.30 2.20
C HIS A 486 -5.68 1.92 2.76
N ALA A 487 -6.22 1.51 3.90
CA ALA A 487 -5.97 0.17 4.43
C ALA A 487 -6.50 -0.93 3.49
N LEU A 488 -7.67 -0.74 2.91
CA LEU A 488 -8.25 -1.68 1.94
C LEU A 488 -7.44 -1.81 0.64
N ARG A 489 -6.65 -0.79 0.25
CA ARG A 489 -5.81 -0.84 -0.97
C ARG A 489 -4.84 -2.03 -0.94
N GLY A 490 -4.26 -2.37 0.21
CA GLY A 490 -3.41 -3.54 0.36
C GLY A 490 -4.13 -4.84 -0.01
N VAL A 491 -5.37 -5.02 0.45
CA VAL A 491 -6.21 -6.17 0.08
C VAL A 491 -6.54 -6.16 -1.41
N VAL A 492 -6.88 -5.00 -1.98
CA VAL A 492 -7.23 -4.85 -3.40
C VAL A 492 -6.04 -5.20 -4.30
N MET A 493 -4.84 -4.77 -3.94
CA MET A 493 -3.60 -5.14 -4.64
C MET A 493 -3.32 -6.65 -4.51
N GLY A 494 -3.44 -7.19 -3.32
CA GLY A 494 -3.23 -8.60 -3.04
C GLY A 494 -4.14 -9.50 -3.86
N ARG A 495 -5.45 -9.22 -3.90
CA ARG A 495 -6.43 -10.03 -4.64
C ARG A 495 -6.20 -10.05 -6.16
N ARG A 496 -5.54 -9.04 -6.73
CA ARG A 496 -5.14 -9.04 -8.15
C ARG A 496 -4.01 -10.05 -8.43
N ASN A 497 -3.20 -10.38 -7.42
CA ASN A 497 -2.10 -11.32 -7.54
C ASN A 497 -2.49 -12.77 -7.23
N TRP A 498 -3.26 -13.00 -6.15
CA TRP A 498 -3.65 -14.35 -5.70
C TRP A 498 -5.09 -14.74 -6.07
N LEU A 499 -5.88 -13.83 -6.67
CA LEU A 499 -7.19 -13.98 -7.30
C LEU A 499 -8.35 -14.36 -6.37
N HIS A 500 -8.19 -15.30 -5.45
CA HIS A 500 -9.24 -15.79 -4.54
C HIS A 500 -8.66 -16.33 -3.24
N VAL A 501 -9.51 -16.45 -2.23
CA VAL A 501 -9.23 -17.19 -0.99
C VAL A 501 -9.78 -18.61 -1.07
N GLY A 502 -9.12 -19.55 -0.43
CA GLY A 502 -9.50 -20.98 -0.42
C GLY A 502 -10.53 -21.28 0.66
N GLY A 503 -11.81 -21.02 0.39
CA GLY A 503 -12.88 -21.28 1.33
C GLY A 503 -12.98 -20.23 2.46
N GLU A 504 -13.90 -20.47 3.40
CA GLU A 504 -14.20 -19.58 4.52
C GLU A 504 -13.00 -19.45 5.47
N VAL A 505 -12.44 -20.56 5.92
CA VAL A 505 -11.25 -20.60 6.78
C VAL A 505 -10.07 -19.85 6.15
N GLY A 506 -9.88 -20.00 4.83
CA GLY A 506 -8.84 -19.25 4.10
C GLY A 506 -9.10 -17.74 4.07
N GLY A 507 -10.36 -17.33 4.06
CA GLY A 507 -10.80 -15.95 4.16
C GLY A 507 -10.55 -15.33 5.53
N GLU A 508 -10.91 -16.06 6.60
CA GLU A 508 -10.69 -15.67 8.00
C GLU A 508 -9.18 -15.52 8.31
N ARG A 509 -8.37 -16.52 7.89
CA ARG A 509 -6.91 -16.45 8.02
C ARG A 509 -6.31 -15.27 7.26
N ALA A 510 -6.83 -14.96 6.07
CA ALA A 510 -6.40 -13.79 5.33
C ALA A 510 -6.77 -12.49 6.06
N ALA A 511 -7.96 -12.40 6.66
CA ALA A 511 -8.39 -11.27 7.46
C ALA A 511 -7.45 -11.04 8.66
N ASN A 512 -7.13 -12.08 9.41
CA ASN A 512 -6.20 -12.01 10.54
C ASN A 512 -4.83 -11.47 10.12
N LEU A 513 -4.24 -12.04 9.07
CA LEU A 513 -2.89 -11.67 8.64
C LEU A 513 -2.84 -10.29 7.99
N PHE A 514 -3.88 -9.87 7.26
CA PHE A 514 -4.01 -8.47 6.80
C PHE A 514 -4.16 -7.50 7.95
N SER A 515 -4.92 -7.85 9.00
CA SER A 515 -5.07 -7.01 10.20
C SER A 515 -3.71 -6.67 10.80
N LEU A 516 -2.84 -7.66 10.94
CA LEU A 516 -1.51 -7.48 11.52
C LEU A 516 -0.56 -6.75 10.57
N THR A 517 -0.41 -7.23 9.33
CA THR A 517 0.58 -6.67 8.40
C THR A 517 0.25 -5.23 8.03
N ILE A 518 -1.02 -4.90 7.78
CA ILE A 518 -1.44 -3.54 7.44
C ILE A 518 -1.35 -2.63 8.66
N SER A 519 -1.72 -3.10 9.87
CA SER A 519 -1.54 -2.31 11.09
C SER A 519 -0.07 -2.05 11.40
N CYS A 520 0.81 -3.02 11.18
CA CYS A 520 2.26 -2.81 11.29
C CYS A 520 2.73 -1.67 10.37
N HIS A 521 2.36 -1.70 9.09
CA HIS A 521 2.72 -0.63 8.14
C HIS A 521 2.19 0.73 8.58
N ARG A 522 0.92 0.81 8.99
CA ARG A 522 0.29 2.06 9.44
C ARG A 522 0.96 2.64 10.69
N LEU A 523 1.40 1.78 11.59
CA LEU A 523 2.09 2.15 12.83
C LEU A 523 3.60 2.27 12.68
N LYS A 524 4.15 2.10 11.45
CA LYS A 524 5.59 2.12 11.16
C LYS A 524 6.37 1.05 11.93
N VAL A 525 5.74 -0.10 12.14
CA VAL A 525 6.34 -1.31 12.69
C VAL A 525 6.79 -2.19 11.53
N GLU A 526 8.00 -2.71 11.60
CA GLU A 526 8.51 -3.65 10.59
C GLU A 526 7.86 -5.02 10.82
N PRO A 527 7.04 -5.56 9.88
CA PRO A 527 6.19 -6.71 10.13
C PRO A 527 6.98 -8.02 10.30
N TYR A 528 8.13 -8.20 9.65
CA TYR A 528 8.94 -9.40 9.80
C TYR A 528 9.56 -9.48 11.20
N ALA A 529 10.22 -8.42 11.65
CA ALA A 529 10.80 -8.35 12.99
C ALA A 529 9.73 -8.50 14.09
N TYR A 530 8.55 -7.91 13.85
CA TYR A 530 7.41 -8.05 14.73
C TYR A 530 6.95 -9.50 14.88
N LEU A 531 6.73 -10.21 13.76
CA LEU A 531 6.28 -11.61 13.79
C LEU A 531 7.33 -12.54 14.40
N CYS A 532 8.62 -12.35 14.08
CA CYS A 532 9.71 -13.14 14.66
C CYS A 532 9.81 -12.97 16.19
N ASP A 533 9.46 -11.82 16.73
CA ASP A 533 9.49 -11.56 18.18
C ASP A 533 8.23 -12.10 18.89
N ILE A 534 7.03 -11.83 18.34
CA ILE A 534 5.80 -12.11 19.08
C ILE A 534 5.35 -13.58 19.02
N VAL A 535 5.52 -14.24 17.87
CA VAL A 535 4.99 -15.61 17.69
C VAL A 535 5.58 -16.60 18.69
N PRO A 536 6.90 -16.64 18.94
CA PRO A 536 7.46 -17.53 19.96
C PRO A 536 6.98 -17.23 21.39
N ARG A 537 6.57 -15.99 21.65
CA ARG A 537 6.12 -15.57 23.00
C ARG A 537 4.66 -15.91 23.29
N LEU A 538 3.85 -16.17 22.27
CA LEU A 538 2.39 -16.34 22.41
C LEU A 538 2.03 -17.49 23.34
N SER A 539 2.73 -18.63 23.26
CA SER A 539 2.43 -19.83 24.08
C SER A 539 2.61 -19.61 25.59
N SER A 540 3.50 -18.71 25.98
CA SER A 540 3.82 -18.42 27.38
C SER A 540 3.31 -17.06 27.88
N HIS A 541 2.74 -16.24 26.99
CA HIS A 541 2.32 -14.88 27.35
C HIS A 541 0.97 -14.90 28.09
N PRO A 542 0.85 -14.18 29.23
CA PRO A 542 -0.40 -14.11 29.96
C PRO A 542 -1.54 -13.52 29.12
N GLN A 543 -2.67 -14.22 29.03
CA GLN A 543 -3.82 -13.80 28.23
C GLN A 543 -4.31 -12.36 28.56
N ARG A 544 -4.27 -11.98 29.85
CA ARG A 544 -4.64 -10.62 30.29
C ARG A 544 -3.72 -9.53 29.74
N GLU A 545 -2.53 -9.86 29.26
CA GLU A 545 -1.51 -8.95 28.75
C GLU A 545 -1.30 -9.07 27.24
N ILE A 546 -2.14 -9.84 26.56
CA ILE A 546 -2.02 -10.09 25.11
C ILE A 546 -2.01 -8.79 24.29
N TRP A 547 -2.64 -7.73 24.78
CA TRP A 547 -2.65 -6.40 24.18
C TRP A 547 -1.24 -5.81 24.01
N LYS A 548 -0.25 -6.20 24.86
CA LYS A 548 1.15 -5.80 24.74
C LYS A 548 1.82 -6.37 23.48
N LEU A 549 1.26 -7.45 22.94
CA LEU A 549 1.73 -8.10 21.72
C LEU A 549 1.06 -7.56 20.45
N THR A 550 0.05 -6.69 20.54
CA THR A 550 -0.49 -6.01 19.36
C THR A 550 0.57 -5.12 18.73
N PRO A 551 0.48 -4.79 17.42
CA PRO A 551 1.47 -3.90 16.78
C PRO A 551 1.67 -2.58 17.53
N ARG A 552 0.61 -1.98 18.09
CA ARG A 552 0.70 -0.79 18.94
C ARG A 552 1.43 -1.10 20.24
N GLY A 553 0.98 -2.10 21.00
CA GLY A 553 1.57 -2.45 22.29
C GLY A 553 3.06 -2.81 22.17
N TRP A 554 3.43 -3.54 21.12
CA TRP A 554 4.81 -3.89 20.82
C TRP A 554 5.67 -2.65 20.51
N ARG A 555 5.18 -1.73 19.67
CA ARG A 555 5.86 -0.47 19.37
C ARG A 555 6.05 0.38 20.63
N ASP A 556 5.00 0.55 21.40
CA ASP A 556 4.99 1.43 22.58
C ASP A 556 5.90 0.87 23.68
N SER A 557 5.89 -0.45 23.90
CA SER A 557 6.81 -1.13 24.86
C SER A 557 8.27 -0.97 24.48
N ARG A 558 8.60 -1.04 23.18
CA ARG A 558 9.98 -0.83 22.69
C ARG A 558 10.42 0.63 22.76
N ALA A 559 9.52 1.55 22.49
CA ALA A 559 9.78 2.98 22.65
C ALA A 559 10.06 3.33 24.12
N GLN A 560 9.29 2.76 25.04
CA GLN A 560 9.51 2.92 26.48
C GLN A 560 10.86 2.34 26.92
N ALA A 561 11.18 1.10 26.54
CA ALA A 561 12.46 0.48 26.85
C ALA A 561 13.66 1.27 26.31
N ALA A 562 13.54 1.83 25.10
CA ALA A 562 14.58 2.68 24.52
C ALA A 562 14.75 4.00 25.28
N ALA A 563 13.65 4.60 25.75
CA ALA A 563 13.68 5.81 26.56
C ALA A 563 14.32 5.57 27.95
N GLU A 564 14.01 4.45 28.59
CA GLU A 564 14.63 4.03 29.86
C GLU A 564 16.12 3.77 29.70
N ALA A 565 16.55 3.11 28.62
CA ALA A 565 17.96 2.87 28.33
C ALA A 565 18.75 4.15 28.00
N ALA A 566 18.09 5.18 27.47
CA ALA A 566 18.70 6.47 27.15
C ALA A 566 18.81 7.42 28.36
N THR A 567 18.13 7.12 29.48
CA THR A 567 18.22 7.91 30.69
C THR A 567 19.52 7.51 31.42
N PRO A 568 20.56 8.37 31.53
CA PRO A 568 21.77 8.01 32.24
C PRO A 568 21.38 7.76 33.71
N THR A 569 21.68 6.54 34.21
CA THR A 569 21.63 6.26 35.65
C THR A 569 22.60 7.22 36.33
N GLY A 570 22.05 8.29 36.89
CA GLY A 570 22.82 9.21 37.74
C GLY A 570 23.38 8.41 38.90
N THR A 571 24.65 8.04 38.81
CA THR A 571 25.44 7.57 39.95
C THR A 571 25.59 8.76 40.90
N GLY A 572 24.88 8.68 42.02
CA GLY A 572 25.13 9.50 43.17
C GLY A 572 26.50 9.17 43.78
#